data_9f367782d779dc36a584e44da1103eb7
#
_entry.id   9f367782d779dc36a584e44da1103eb7
#
_cell.length_a   1.000
_cell.length_b   1.000
_cell.length_c   1.000
_cell.angle_alpha   90.00
_cell.angle_beta   90.00
_cell.angle_gamma   90.00
#
_symmetry.space_group_name_H-M   'P 1'
#
loop_
_entity.id
_entity.type
_entity.pdbx_description
1 polymer ?
#
loop_
_entity_poly.entity_id
_entity_poly.type
_entity_poly.pdbx_seq_one_letter_code
_entity_poly.pdbx_strand_id
1 'polypeptide(L)'
;MAEDFRSTFSGSKVLVTGGAGFLGSWLCETLVASGASVHCLDNFSTGQIQNLSSFKKAVRTIRADVTTAKLSSDYDFIFHMSSRASPEEYQRYPIETLSSNSMGTMRMLELARKSESILVYASTSEIYGDAAVVPTPESYYGYVSSVGIRSCYDEGKRFGEAACMAYYRQHGVHVRIPRIFNSYGPRIRSDGVYARVVPRFILQAIRGEPLTIQGSGAQTRSFCYVADTVRGLMLLASSRGKDGETFNIGSPDEITISMLAEKVKKIGDSRSKTQFVEAREDDPRRRCPDTSKMRRLGWGPRTKLDEGLESTIAYFRGARHS
;
A
#
# COMPACT_ATOMS: atom_id res chain seq x y z
N MET A 1 7.51 9.28 -14.78
CA MET A 1 7.77 8.40 -13.60
C MET A 1 8.79 7.30 -13.91
N ALA A 2 8.57 6.47 -14.94
CA ALA A 2 9.51 5.38 -15.25
C ALA A 2 10.91 5.88 -15.69
N GLU A 3 10.99 6.97 -16.43
CA GLU A 3 12.26 7.58 -16.87
C GLU A 3 13.15 8.03 -15.71
N ASP A 4 12.55 8.54 -14.62
CA ASP A 4 13.27 9.00 -13.43
C ASP A 4 14.07 7.88 -12.74
N PHE A 5 13.68 6.60 -12.96
CA PHE A 5 14.27 5.44 -12.30
C PHE A 5 14.99 4.47 -13.22
N ARG A 6 15.04 4.78 -14.52
CA ARG A 6 15.69 3.91 -15.52
C ARG A 6 17.16 3.65 -15.21
N SER A 7 17.89 4.64 -14.72
CA SER A 7 19.32 4.49 -14.36
C SER A 7 19.55 3.49 -13.22
N THR A 8 18.57 3.30 -12.35
CA THR A 8 18.67 2.37 -11.21
C THR A 8 18.19 0.96 -11.56
N PHE A 9 17.06 0.86 -12.29
CA PHE A 9 16.36 -0.43 -12.45
C PHE A 9 16.57 -1.08 -13.83
N SER A 10 17.12 -0.37 -14.83
CA SER A 10 17.37 -0.98 -16.14
C SER A 10 18.36 -2.15 -16.02
N GLY A 11 17.94 -3.32 -16.49
CA GLY A 11 18.71 -4.56 -16.40
C GLY A 11 18.65 -5.25 -15.02
N SER A 12 18.10 -4.61 -13.98
CA SER A 12 18.00 -5.22 -12.66
C SER A 12 16.93 -6.32 -12.63
N LYS A 13 17.17 -7.36 -11.83
CA LYS A 13 16.18 -8.41 -11.54
C LYS A 13 15.43 -8.10 -10.25
N VAL A 14 14.13 -7.89 -10.35
CA VAL A 14 13.30 -7.38 -9.26
C VAL A 14 12.20 -8.36 -8.89
N LEU A 15 12.09 -8.71 -7.61
CA LEU A 15 10.97 -9.46 -7.06
C LEU A 15 9.96 -8.52 -6.43
N VAL A 16 8.68 -8.65 -6.81
CA VAL A 16 7.56 -7.97 -6.18
C VAL A 16 6.62 -9.02 -5.61
N THR A 17 6.58 -9.20 -4.30
CA THR A 17 5.59 -10.06 -3.65
C THR A 17 4.28 -9.31 -3.46
N GLY A 18 3.13 -9.99 -3.63
CA GLY A 18 1.84 -9.29 -3.71
C GLY A 18 1.72 -8.44 -4.98
N GLY A 19 2.43 -8.83 -6.05
CA GLY A 19 2.55 -8.05 -7.27
C GLY A 19 1.27 -7.95 -8.11
N ALA A 20 0.28 -8.82 -7.89
CA ALA A 20 -1.05 -8.72 -8.51
C ALA A 20 -2.05 -7.89 -7.69
N GLY A 21 -1.63 -7.41 -6.51
CA GLY A 21 -2.41 -6.50 -5.67
C GLY A 21 -2.45 -5.07 -6.22
N PHE A 22 -3.13 -4.18 -5.47
CA PHE A 22 -3.27 -2.77 -5.83
C PHE A 22 -1.92 -2.07 -6.04
N LEU A 23 -1.14 -1.85 -4.99
CA LEU A 23 0.17 -1.18 -5.08
C LEU A 23 1.19 -2.01 -5.87
N GLY A 24 1.17 -3.35 -5.67
CA GLY A 24 2.11 -4.26 -6.32
C GLY A 24 2.02 -4.23 -7.84
N SER A 25 0.81 -4.14 -8.41
CA SER A 25 0.63 -4.11 -9.86
C SER A 25 1.11 -2.80 -10.51
N TRP A 26 0.90 -1.66 -9.83
CA TRP A 26 1.44 -0.38 -10.26
C TRP A 26 2.97 -0.36 -10.19
N LEU A 27 3.52 -0.97 -9.13
CA LEU A 27 4.97 -1.10 -8.97
C LEU A 27 5.57 -2.01 -10.06
N CYS A 28 4.97 -3.18 -10.31
CA CYS A 28 5.41 -4.07 -11.40
C CYS A 28 5.41 -3.35 -12.75
N GLU A 29 4.33 -2.65 -13.09
CA GLU A 29 4.22 -1.89 -14.35
C GLU A 29 5.29 -0.80 -14.47
N THR A 30 5.51 -0.04 -13.38
CA THR A 30 6.52 1.03 -13.38
C THR A 30 7.94 0.47 -13.49
N LEU A 31 8.24 -0.63 -12.81
CA LEU A 31 9.55 -1.31 -12.89
C LEU A 31 9.82 -1.87 -14.28
N VAL A 32 8.82 -2.52 -14.91
CA VAL A 32 8.91 -2.98 -16.30
C VAL A 32 9.18 -1.80 -17.24
N ALA A 33 8.45 -0.72 -17.10
CA ALA A 33 8.66 0.50 -17.91
C ALA A 33 10.03 1.17 -17.64
N SER A 34 10.63 0.93 -16.47
CA SER A 34 12.00 1.37 -16.13
C SER A 34 13.09 0.42 -16.65
N GLY A 35 12.75 -0.67 -17.35
CA GLY A 35 13.68 -1.62 -17.95
C GLY A 35 14.11 -2.76 -17.02
N ALA A 36 13.44 -2.99 -15.91
CA ALA A 36 13.72 -4.10 -14.99
C ALA A 36 13.15 -5.44 -15.51
N SER A 37 13.84 -6.55 -15.16
CA SER A 37 13.30 -7.91 -15.26
C SER A 37 12.46 -8.21 -14.01
N VAL A 38 11.14 -8.15 -14.14
CA VAL A 38 10.21 -8.19 -13.00
C VAL A 38 9.61 -9.58 -12.80
N HIS A 39 9.77 -10.11 -11.59
CA HIS A 39 9.08 -11.30 -11.11
C HIS A 39 7.96 -10.90 -10.13
N CYS A 40 6.73 -11.21 -10.48
CA CYS A 40 5.54 -10.99 -9.66
C CYS A 40 5.20 -12.27 -8.91
N LEU A 41 5.42 -12.32 -7.60
CA LEU A 41 4.97 -13.40 -6.73
C LEU A 41 3.63 -13.06 -6.10
N ASP A 42 2.60 -13.86 -6.36
CA ASP A 42 1.27 -13.68 -5.77
C ASP A 42 0.55 -15.03 -5.67
N ASN A 43 -0.19 -15.28 -4.59
CA ASN A 43 -1.05 -16.45 -4.45
C ASN A 43 -2.48 -16.19 -4.96
N PHE A 44 -2.77 -14.96 -5.38
CA PHE A 44 -4.08 -14.48 -5.86
C PHE A 44 -5.22 -14.62 -4.84
N SER A 45 -4.91 -14.66 -3.56
CA SER A 45 -5.94 -14.66 -2.52
C SER A 45 -6.70 -13.32 -2.44
N THR A 46 -6.00 -12.22 -2.72
CA THR A 46 -6.57 -10.87 -2.81
C THR A 46 -6.12 -10.13 -4.06
N GLY A 47 -4.99 -10.51 -4.65
CA GLY A 47 -4.50 -10.01 -5.92
C GLY A 47 -5.36 -10.46 -7.09
N GLN A 48 -5.43 -9.67 -8.15
CA GLN A 48 -6.23 -9.94 -9.35
C GLN A 48 -5.33 -10.00 -10.56
N ILE A 49 -5.43 -11.10 -11.33
CA ILE A 49 -4.61 -11.29 -12.54
C ILE A 49 -4.86 -10.19 -13.59
N GLN A 50 -6.07 -9.63 -13.61
CA GLN A 50 -6.46 -8.50 -14.46
C GLN A 50 -5.61 -7.26 -14.24
N ASN A 51 -5.10 -7.04 -13.02
CA ASN A 51 -4.21 -5.93 -12.71
C ASN A 51 -2.86 -6.00 -13.47
N LEU A 52 -2.49 -7.17 -13.97
CA LEU A 52 -1.27 -7.41 -14.76
C LEU A 52 -1.51 -7.40 -16.27
N SER A 53 -2.76 -7.31 -16.74
CA SER A 53 -3.15 -7.60 -18.14
C SER A 53 -2.42 -6.73 -19.16
N SER A 54 -2.21 -5.44 -18.89
CA SER A 54 -1.58 -4.48 -19.82
C SER A 54 -0.09 -4.78 -20.08
N PHE A 55 0.60 -5.45 -19.14
CA PHE A 55 2.04 -5.74 -19.22
C PHE A 55 2.39 -7.22 -18.92
N LYS A 56 1.40 -8.14 -18.98
CA LYS A 56 1.56 -9.56 -18.63
C LYS A 56 2.69 -10.28 -19.36
N LYS A 57 3.02 -9.84 -20.59
CA LYS A 57 4.11 -10.43 -21.39
C LYS A 57 5.50 -9.99 -20.93
N ALA A 58 5.59 -8.88 -20.20
CA ALA A 58 6.83 -8.29 -19.72
C ALA A 58 7.11 -8.61 -18.24
N VAL A 59 6.22 -9.34 -17.57
CA VAL A 59 6.37 -9.76 -16.18
C VAL A 59 6.31 -11.27 -16.04
N ARG A 60 7.25 -11.86 -15.30
CA ARG A 60 7.19 -13.28 -14.94
C ARG A 60 6.30 -13.45 -13.69
N THR A 61 5.13 -14.03 -13.88
CA THR A 61 4.22 -14.32 -12.78
C THR A 61 4.55 -15.67 -12.14
N ILE A 62 4.75 -15.66 -10.81
CA ILE A 62 4.97 -16.83 -9.97
C ILE A 62 3.75 -16.98 -9.07
N ARG A 63 2.90 -17.99 -9.36
CA ARG A 63 1.71 -18.27 -8.55
C ARG A 63 2.09 -19.15 -7.37
N ALA A 64 2.39 -18.53 -6.22
CA ALA A 64 2.73 -19.24 -5.00
C ALA A 64 2.49 -18.34 -3.76
N ASP A 65 2.39 -18.96 -2.61
CA ASP A 65 2.34 -18.24 -1.33
C ASP A 65 3.74 -17.79 -0.90
N VAL A 66 3.85 -16.59 -0.35
CA VAL A 66 5.12 -16.00 0.07
C VAL A 66 5.80 -16.81 1.20
N THR A 67 5.01 -17.54 1.99
CA THR A 67 5.50 -18.38 3.07
C THR A 67 6.12 -19.70 2.60
N THR A 68 5.84 -20.14 1.38
CA THR A 68 6.27 -21.45 0.86
C THR A 68 6.99 -21.38 -0.49
N ALA A 69 6.94 -20.24 -1.18
CA ALA A 69 7.49 -20.08 -2.53
C ALA A 69 8.97 -20.49 -2.60
N LYS A 70 9.34 -21.26 -3.63
CA LYS A 70 10.74 -21.55 -3.98
C LYS A 70 11.22 -20.51 -4.97
N LEU A 71 12.19 -19.71 -4.58
CA LEU A 71 12.72 -18.59 -5.34
C LEU A 71 14.24 -18.74 -5.54
N SER A 72 14.74 -18.23 -6.68
CA SER A 72 16.18 -18.08 -6.92
C SER A 72 16.77 -17.00 -6.01
N SER A 73 18.07 -17.04 -5.75
CA SER A 73 18.77 -16.08 -4.89
C SER A 73 19.65 -15.12 -5.70
N ASP A 74 19.06 -14.48 -6.73
CA ASP A 74 19.77 -13.61 -7.67
C ASP A 74 18.98 -12.32 -7.98
N TYR A 75 18.24 -11.81 -7.01
CA TYR A 75 17.52 -10.54 -7.15
C TYR A 75 18.39 -9.37 -6.68
N ASP A 76 18.33 -8.26 -7.42
CA ASP A 76 18.94 -6.99 -7.02
C ASP A 76 18.04 -6.23 -6.03
N PHE A 77 16.72 -6.32 -6.24
CA PHE A 77 15.71 -5.68 -5.41
C PHE A 77 14.56 -6.63 -5.06
N ILE A 78 14.08 -6.52 -3.83
CA ILE A 78 12.88 -7.22 -3.35
C ILE A 78 11.91 -6.19 -2.77
N PHE A 79 10.74 -6.05 -3.39
CA PHE A 79 9.64 -5.28 -2.83
C PHE A 79 8.66 -6.25 -2.17
N HIS A 80 8.67 -6.29 -0.85
CA HIS A 80 7.79 -7.17 -0.09
C HIS A 80 6.48 -6.47 0.22
N MET A 81 5.48 -6.67 -0.69
CA MET A 81 4.16 -6.04 -0.64
C MET A 81 3.04 -7.01 -0.22
N SER A 82 3.33 -8.31 -0.09
CA SER A 82 2.34 -9.33 0.25
C SER A 82 1.76 -9.11 1.64
N SER A 83 0.47 -8.82 1.69
CA SER A 83 -0.33 -8.78 2.92
C SER A 83 -1.81 -8.59 2.57
N ARG A 84 -2.71 -9.14 3.39
CA ARG A 84 -4.12 -8.74 3.40
C ARG A 84 -4.22 -7.40 4.14
N ALA A 85 -4.61 -6.34 3.45
CA ALA A 85 -4.53 -4.97 3.99
C ALA A 85 -5.92 -4.32 4.18
N SER A 86 -7.01 -5.04 3.91
CA SER A 86 -8.37 -4.59 4.21
C SER A 86 -8.83 -5.14 5.56
N PRO A 87 -9.47 -4.32 6.42
CA PRO A 87 -9.98 -4.77 7.72
C PRO A 87 -10.84 -6.04 7.62
N GLU A 88 -11.75 -6.10 6.68
CA GLU A 88 -12.63 -7.25 6.49
C GLU A 88 -11.84 -8.51 6.09
N GLU A 89 -10.80 -8.37 5.25
CA GLU A 89 -9.97 -9.49 4.83
C GLU A 89 -9.12 -10.02 5.97
N TYR A 90 -8.41 -9.17 6.68
CA TYR A 90 -7.51 -9.66 7.74
C TYR A 90 -8.28 -10.15 8.98
N GLN A 91 -9.50 -9.65 9.23
CA GLN A 91 -10.36 -10.18 10.29
C GLN A 91 -10.96 -11.54 9.90
N ARG A 92 -11.27 -11.75 8.63
CA ARG A 92 -11.78 -13.03 8.12
C ARG A 92 -10.69 -14.11 8.04
N TYR A 93 -9.45 -13.71 7.77
CA TYR A 93 -8.30 -14.60 7.57
C TYR A 93 -7.11 -14.14 8.45
N PRO A 94 -7.28 -14.14 9.80
CA PRO A 94 -6.28 -13.56 10.69
C PRO A 94 -4.97 -14.37 10.72
N ILE A 95 -5.05 -15.70 10.67
CA ILE A 95 -3.87 -16.58 10.70
C ILE A 95 -3.04 -16.41 9.42
N GLU A 96 -3.67 -16.41 8.24
CA GLU A 96 -3.00 -16.21 6.96
C GLU A 96 -2.39 -14.81 6.86
N THR A 97 -3.06 -13.82 7.44
CA THR A 97 -2.55 -12.45 7.50
C THR A 97 -1.29 -12.39 8.38
N LEU A 98 -1.35 -12.96 9.57
CA LEU A 98 -0.22 -13.01 10.48
C LEU A 98 0.96 -13.80 9.87
N SER A 99 0.68 -14.97 9.26
CA SER A 99 1.69 -15.79 8.58
C SER A 99 2.39 -15.06 7.45
N SER A 100 1.64 -14.34 6.60
CA SER A 100 2.24 -13.57 5.50
C SER A 100 3.13 -12.44 6.02
N ASN A 101 2.70 -11.74 7.09
CA ASN A 101 3.45 -10.62 7.67
C ASN A 101 4.63 -11.07 8.55
N SER A 102 4.63 -12.29 9.08
CA SER A 102 5.71 -12.85 9.91
C SER A 102 6.61 -13.81 9.11
N MET A 103 6.15 -15.03 8.87
CA MET A 103 6.93 -16.06 8.15
C MET A 103 7.30 -15.62 6.74
N GLY A 104 6.36 -14.98 6.01
CA GLY A 104 6.63 -14.43 4.69
C GLY A 104 7.74 -13.39 4.72
N THR A 105 7.71 -12.47 5.69
CA THR A 105 8.74 -11.44 5.87
C THR A 105 10.09 -12.04 6.20
N MET A 106 10.15 -13.01 7.14
CA MET A 106 11.40 -13.70 7.48
C MET A 106 12.03 -14.39 6.26
N ARG A 107 11.21 -15.02 5.40
CA ARG A 107 11.69 -15.65 4.17
C ARG A 107 12.24 -14.65 3.17
N MET A 108 11.59 -13.48 3.02
CA MET A 108 12.08 -12.43 2.12
C MET A 108 13.36 -11.79 2.65
N LEU A 109 13.52 -11.64 3.96
CA LEU A 109 14.75 -11.18 4.60
C LEU A 109 15.90 -12.18 4.39
N GLU A 110 15.64 -13.48 4.56
CA GLU A 110 16.65 -14.51 4.29
C GLU A 110 17.02 -14.60 2.79
N LEU A 111 16.03 -14.39 1.90
CA LEU A 111 16.30 -14.26 0.47
C LEU A 111 17.17 -13.04 0.18
N ALA A 112 16.82 -11.88 0.74
CA ALA A 112 17.60 -10.65 0.58
C ALA A 112 19.04 -10.80 1.10
N ARG A 113 19.22 -11.49 2.23
CA ARG A 113 20.55 -11.80 2.78
C ARG A 113 21.39 -12.65 1.83
N LYS A 114 20.79 -13.66 1.17
CA LYS A 114 21.50 -14.57 0.27
C LYS A 114 21.82 -13.95 -1.08
N SER A 115 20.99 -13.04 -1.56
CA SER A 115 21.16 -12.36 -2.86
C SER A 115 21.78 -10.98 -2.74
N GLU A 116 22.13 -10.54 -1.52
CA GLU A 116 22.63 -9.18 -1.23
C GLU A 116 21.69 -8.08 -1.77
N SER A 117 20.38 -8.39 -1.82
CA SER A 117 19.35 -7.50 -2.39
C SER A 117 19.03 -6.34 -1.47
N ILE A 118 18.58 -5.24 -2.06
CA ILE A 118 17.87 -4.20 -1.33
C ILE A 118 16.43 -4.66 -1.14
N LEU A 119 16.01 -4.81 0.13
CA LEU A 119 14.64 -5.18 0.49
C LEU A 119 13.86 -3.93 0.93
N VAL A 120 12.76 -3.65 0.22
CA VAL A 120 11.77 -2.64 0.60
C VAL A 120 10.58 -3.36 1.24
N TYR A 121 10.44 -3.21 2.56
CA TYR A 121 9.36 -3.82 3.33
C TYR A 121 8.17 -2.85 3.44
N ALA A 122 7.05 -3.16 2.80
CA ALA A 122 5.84 -2.35 2.87
C ALA A 122 5.19 -2.43 4.27
N SER A 123 5.58 -1.51 5.13
CA SER A 123 4.90 -1.24 6.39
C SER A 123 3.68 -0.33 6.16
N THR A 124 3.02 0.09 7.22
CA THR A 124 1.72 0.77 7.16
C THR A 124 1.60 1.82 8.25
N SER A 125 0.74 2.82 8.04
CA SER A 125 0.32 3.76 9.10
C SER A 125 -0.47 3.09 10.24
N GLU A 126 -0.97 1.87 10.04
CA GLU A 126 -1.75 1.16 11.07
C GLU A 126 -0.91 0.83 12.32
N ILE A 127 0.43 0.71 12.19
CA ILE A 127 1.34 0.50 13.31
C ILE A 127 1.32 1.63 14.33
N TYR A 128 0.83 2.80 13.96
CA TYR A 128 0.69 3.95 14.84
C TYR A 128 -0.57 3.90 15.72
N GLY A 129 -1.57 3.09 15.32
CA GLY A 129 -2.88 3.05 16.00
C GLY A 129 -3.62 4.38 15.91
N ASP A 130 -4.28 4.77 17.01
CA ASP A 130 -4.87 6.11 17.17
C ASP A 130 -3.78 7.06 17.70
N ALA A 131 -3.08 7.71 16.79
CA ALA A 131 -1.89 8.49 17.10
C ALA A 131 -2.23 9.75 17.89
N ALA A 132 -1.61 9.92 19.05
CA ALA A 132 -1.74 11.13 19.87
C ALA A 132 -1.04 12.36 19.25
N VAL A 133 -0.10 12.15 18.33
CA VAL A 133 0.64 13.19 17.62
C VAL A 133 0.30 13.16 16.14
N VAL A 134 -0.27 14.24 15.63
CA VAL A 134 -0.67 14.39 14.22
C VAL A 134 -0.28 15.79 13.73
N PRO A 135 0.48 15.93 12.63
CA PRO A 135 1.03 14.86 11.75
C PRO A 135 1.96 13.90 12.48
N THR A 136 1.83 12.60 12.19
CA THR A 136 2.52 11.54 12.93
C THR A 136 3.94 11.33 12.38
N PRO A 137 5.00 11.58 13.17
CA PRO A 137 6.38 11.37 12.74
C PRO A 137 6.79 9.90 12.88
N GLU A 138 7.84 9.49 12.17
CA GLU A 138 8.36 8.12 12.22
C GLU A 138 8.91 7.73 13.60
N SER A 139 9.24 8.69 14.46
CA SER A 139 9.69 8.48 15.84
C SER A 139 8.55 8.11 16.81
N TYR A 140 7.29 8.25 16.41
CA TYR A 140 6.16 7.85 17.23
C TYR A 140 6.04 6.32 17.27
N TYR A 141 6.09 5.72 18.46
CA TYR A 141 6.12 4.26 18.62
C TYR A 141 4.80 3.55 18.33
N GLY A 142 3.70 4.29 18.36
CA GLY A 142 2.37 3.74 18.11
C GLY A 142 1.67 3.23 19.38
N TYR A 143 0.35 3.24 19.32
CA TYR A 143 -0.53 2.72 20.36
C TYR A 143 -1.52 1.76 19.72
N VAL A 144 -1.18 0.48 19.71
CA VAL A 144 -1.97 -0.62 19.13
C VAL A 144 -2.21 -1.71 20.15
N SER A 145 -3.35 -2.40 20.04
CA SER A 145 -3.70 -3.52 20.90
C SER A 145 -3.12 -4.82 20.35
N SER A 146 -2.33 -5.53 21.14
CA SER A 146 -1.80 -6.84 20.77
C SER A 146 -2.84 -7.97 20.75
N VAL A 147 -4.01 -7.75 21.36
CA VAL A 147 -5.09 -8.73 21.46
C VAL A 147 -6.38 -8.28 20.77
N GLY A 148 -6.42 -7.05 20.23
CA GLY A 148 -7.57 -6.53 19.52
C GLY A 148 -7.81 -7.24 18.18
N ILE A 149 -9.00 -7.06 17.60
CA ILE A 149 -9.41 -7.73 16.36
C ILE A 149 -8.54 -7.38 15.14
N ARG A 150 -7.76 -6.30 15.23
CA ARG A 150 -6.82 -5.82 14.20
C ARG A 150 -5.39 -6.31 14.42
N SER A 151 -5.10 -6.94 15.57
CA SER A 151 -3.74 -7.32 15.99
C SER A 151 -3.01 -8.20 14.97
N CYS A 152 -3.71 -9.10 14.28
CA CYS A 152 -3.13 -9.95 13.24
C CYS A 152 -2.45 -9.15 12.10
N TYR A 153 -2.96 -7.96 11.79
CA TYR A 153 -2.38 -7.07 10.81
C TYR A 153 -1.41 -6.08 11.44
N ASP A 154 -1.85 -5.34 12.47
CA ASP A 154 -1.08 -4.26 13.08
C ASP A 154 0.21 -4.79 13.71
N GLU A 155 0.12 -5.82 14.57
CA GLU A 155 1.30 -6.46 15.19
C GLU A 155 2.08 -7.31 14.18
N GLY A 156 1.43 -7.91 13.19
CA GLY A 156 2.12 -8.58 12.10
C GLY A 156 3.03 -7.62 11.30
N LYS A 157 2.59 -6.39 11.06
CA LYS A 157 3.39 -5.35 10.41
C LYS A 157 4.50 -4.82 11.33
N ARG A 158 4.23 -4.63 12.62
CA ARG A 158 5.26 -4.28 13.62
C ARG A 158 6.33 -5.35 13.78
N PHE A 159 5.93 -6.63 13.80
CA PHE A 159 6.87 -7.76 13.75
C PHE A 159 7.78 -7.66 12.52
N GLY A 160 7.22 -7.40 11.34
CA GLY A 160 8.01 -7.26 10.11
C GLY A 160 9.04 -6.13 10.16
N GLU A 161 8.70 -4.96 10.75
CA GLU A 161 9.67 -3.89 10.99
C GLU A 161 10.78 -4.35 11.95
N ALA A 162 10.40 -5.00 13.05
CA ALA A 162 11.38 -5.51 14.03
C ALA A 162 12.31 -6.57 13.40
N ALA A 163 11.77 -7.47 12.57
CA ALA A 163 12.54 -8.45 11.83
C ALA A 163 13.51 -7.79 10.84
N CYS A 164 13.06 -6.77 10.08
CA CYS A 164 13.91 -5.98 9.19
C CYS A 164 15.10 -5.38 9.96
N MET A 165 14.84 -4.76 11.10
CA MET A 165 15.90 -4.16 11.93
C MET A 165 16.85 -5.19 12.55
N ALA A 166 16.34 -6.38 12.91
CA ALA A 166 17.19 -7.47 13.41
C ALA A 166 18.16 -7.96 12.31
N TYR A 167 17.67 -8.21 11.10
CA TYR A 167 18.50 -8.62 9.97
C TYR A 167 19.50 -7.54 9.54
N TYR A 168 19.11 -6.27 9.55
CA TYR A 168 20.01 -5.15 9.31
C TYR A 168 21.17 -5.13 10.31
N ARG A 169 20.86 -5.19 11.63
CA ARG A 169 21.86 -5.08 12.69
C ARG A 169 22.79 -6.30 12.76
N GLN A 170 22.24 -7.50 12.57
CA GLN A 170 22.97 -8.75 12.74
C GLN A 170 23.71 -9.19 11.49
N HIS A 171 23.16 -8.92 10.30
CA HIS A 171 23.65 -9.44 9.02
C HIS A 171 23.93 -8.36 7.97
N GLY A 172 23.70 -7.08 8.26
CA GLY A 172 23.94 -5.99 7.31
C GLY A 172 22.97 -5.99 6.12
N VAL A 173 21.82 -6.67 6.21
CA VAL A 173 20.86 -6.73 5.11
C VAL A 173 20.34 -5.32 4.80
N HIS A 174 20.36 -4.95 3.52
CA HIS A 174 19.91 -3.64 3.05
C HIS A 174 18.38 -3.54 3.09
N VAL A 175 17.83 -3.07 4.21
CA VAL A 175 16.37 -2.95 4.41
C VAL A 175 15.92 -1.49 4.42
N ARG A 176 14.78 -1.20 3.80
CA ARG A 176 14.12 0.11 3.81
C ARG A 176 12.65 -0.08 4.13
N ILE A 177 12.12 0.74 5.04
CA ILE A 177 10.82 0.50 5.67
C ILE A 177 9.88 1.66 5.41
N PRO A 178 9.20 1.72 4.24
CA PRO A 178 8.12 2.68 4.01
C PRO A 178 6.88 2.34 4.85
N ARG A 179 6.40 3.27 5.65
CA ARG A 179 5.11 3.26 6.33
C ARG A 179 4.10 3.96 5.44
N ILE A 180 3.28 3.17 4.76
CA ILE A 180 2.36 3.66 3.73
C ILE A 180 1.06 4.11 4.39
N PHE A 181 0.68 5.36 4.14
CA PHE A 181 -0.62 5.92 4.50
C PHE A 181 -1.64 5.69 3.39
N ASN A 182 -2.92 6.03 3.64
CA ASN A 182 -4.04 5.69 2.76
C ASN A 182 -3.78 5.99 1.29
N SER A 183 -3.39 4.98 0.54
CA SER A 183 -3.25 5.07 -0.92
C SER A 183 -4.58 4.75 -1.61
N TYR A 184 -4.86 5.45 -2.72
CA TYR A 184 -6.04 5.25 -3.55
C TYR A 184 -5.69 5.40 -5.03
N GLY A 185 -6.56 4.89 -5.91
CA GLY A 185 -6.36 4.98 -7.37
C GLY A 185 -6.96 3.79 -8.11
N PRO A 186 -6.77 3.74 -9.45
CA PRO A 186 -7.14 2.57 -10.27
C PRO A 186 -6.54 1.26 -9.76
N ARG A 187 -7.20 0.13 -10.00
CA ARG A 187 -6.85 -1.23 -9.55
C ARG A 187 -7.01 -1.45 -8.04
N ILE A 188 -7.47 -0.44 -7.27
CA ILE A 188 -7.84 -0.69 -5.88
C ILE A 188 -9.07 -1.59 -5.84
N ARG A 189 -9.03 -2.61 -4.97
CA ARG A 189 -10.13 -3.55 -4.84
C ARG A 189 -11.39 -2.86 -4.34
N SER A 190 -12.53 -3.17 -4.96
CA SER A 190 -13.79 -2.47 -4.74
C SER A 190 -14.99 -3.42 -4.56
N ASP A 191 -14.76 -4.73 -4.55
CA ASP A 191 -15.79 -5.75 -4.46
C ASP A 191 -16.32 -5.88 -3.03
N GLY A 192 -17.62 -5.65 -2.87
CA GLY A 192 -18.39 -5.92 -1.66
C GLY A 192 -17.89 -5.21 -0.40
N VAL A 193 -17.76 -5.98 0.67
CA VAL A 193 -17.37 -5.54 2.02
C VAL A 193 -15.92 -5.00 2.06
N TYR A 194 -15.10 -5.33 1.08
CA TYR A 194 -13.65 -5.03 1.05
C TYR A 194 -13.30 -3.60 0.64
N ALA A 195 -14.28 -2.83 0.19
CA ALA A 195 -14.02 -1.50 -0.33
C ALA A 195 -13.65 -0.50 0.77
N ARG A 196 -12.40 0.01 0.72
CA ARG A 196 -12.01 1.20 1.49
C ARG A 196 -12.89 2.39 1.10
N VAL A 197 -12.89 3.45 1.90
CA VAL A 197 -13.82 4.57 1.74
C VAL A 197 -13.85 5.18 0.34
N VAL A 198 -12.69 5.39 -0.31
CA VAL A 198 -12.63 5.98 -1.66
C VAL A 198 -13.32 5.09 -2.71
N PRO A 199 -12.93 3.82 -2.93
CA PRO A 199 -13.59 2.97 -3.93
C PRO A 199 -15.07 2.70 -3.56
N ARG A 200 -15.42 2.61 -2.28
CA ARG A 200 -16.81 2.44 -1.85
C ARG A 200 -17.68 3.64 -2.26
N PHE A 201 -17.26 4.86 -1.95
CA PHE A 201 -17.99 6.06 -2.35
C PHE A 201 -18.11 6.19 -3.87
N ILE A 202 -17.03 5.90 -4.60
CA ILE A 202 -17.04 5.93 -6.07
C ILE A 202 -18.07 4.93 -6.63
N LEU A 203 -18.07 3.68 -6.14
CA LEU A 203 -19.04 2.69 -6.63
C LEU A 203 -20.48 3.04 -6.26
N GLN A 204 -20.72 3.51 -5.04
CA GLN A 204 -22.03 3.96 -4.61
C GLN A 204 -22.52 5.13 -5.50
N ALA A 205 -21.65 6.12 -5.74
CA ALA A 205 -21.95 7.24 -6.62
C ALA A 205 -22.27 6.81 -8.06
N ILE A 206 -21.49 5.88 -8.63
CA ILE A 206 -21.69 5.33 -9.97
C ILE A 206 -23.01 4.52 -10.07
N ARG A 207 -23.42 3.85 -8.98
CA ARG A 207 -24.66 3.04 -8.94
C ARG A 207 -25.91 3.83 -8.58
N GLY A 208 -25.77 5.12 -8.22
CA GLY A 208 -26.88 5.91 -7.70
C GLY A 208 -27.32 5.49 -6.28
N GLU A 209 -26.50 4.70 -5.59
CA GLU A 209 -26.74 4.26 -4.21
C GLU A 209 -26.34 5.37 -3.24
N PRO A 210 -26.93 5.45 -2.02
CA PRO A 210 -26.49 6.40 -1.00
C PRO A 210 -25.03 6.18 -0.61
N LEU A 211 -24.24 7.27 -0.48
CA LEU A 211 -22.87 7.21 0.04
C LEU A 211 -22.91 7.01 1.56
N THR A 212 -22.44 5.87 2.04
CA THR A 212 -22.51 5.49 3.46
C THR A 212 -21.32 6.03 4.24
N ILE A 213 -21.56 7.00 5.12
CA ILE A 213 -20.57 7.59 6.03
C ILE A 213 -20.72 6.95 7.41
N GLN A 214 -19.64 6.37 7.92
CA GLN A 214 -19.58 5.82 9.28
C GLN A 214 -19.34 6.93 10.28
N GLY A 215 -20.14 6.95 11.37
CA GLY A 215 -20.11 8.01 12.37
C GLY A 215 -20.58 9.35 11.83
N SER A 216 -20.05 10.45 12.36
CA SER A 216 -20.42 11.83 12.00
C SER A 216 -19.84 12.32 10.67
N GLY A 217 -18.85 11.61 10.12
CA GLY A 217 -18.11 12.06 8.94
C GLY A 217 -17.08 13.17 9.20
N ALA A 218 -16.93 13.60 10.46
CA ALA A 218 -15.97 14.63 10.85
C ALA A 218 -14.53 14.09 11.00
N GLN A 219 -14.37 12.77 11.09
CA GLN A 219 -13.04 12.15 11.12
C GLN A 219 -12.26 12.49 9.85
N THR A 220 -10.96 12.78 10.01
CA THR A 220 -10.11 13.19 8.91
C THR A 220 -9.16 12.09 8.44
N ARG A 221 -8.88 12.07 7.16
CA ARG A 221 -7.86 11.22 6.53
C ARG A 221 -7.09 12.01 5.50
N SER A 222 -5.85 11.64 5.30
CA SER A 222 -5.07 12.06 4.13
C SER A 222 -5.05 10.94 3.11
N PHE A 223 -5.13 11.29 1.83
CA PHE A 223 -5.17 10.32 0.73
C PHE A 223 -4.05 10.59 -0.26
N CYS A 224 -3.22 9.59 -0.52
CA CYS A 224 -2.13 9.66 -1.47
C CYS A 224 -2.47 8.87 -2.74
N TYR A 225 -2.34 9.51 -3.89
CA TYR A 225 -2.58 8.83 -5.16
C TYR A 225 -1.55 7.73 -5.40
N VAL A 226 -1.99 6.63 -5.99
CA VAL A 226 -1.18 5.41 -6.14
C VAL A 226 0.15 5.65 -6.86
N ALA A 227 0.17 6.48 -7.90
CA ALA A 227 1.38 6.80 -8.63
C ALA A 227 2.42 7.51 -7.75
N ASP A 228 1.99 8.40 -6.85
CA ASP A 228 2.89 9.07 -5.90
C ASP A 228 3.42 8.10 -4.84
N THR A 229 2.58 7.18 -4.36
CA THR A 229 3.02 6.13 -3.43
C THR A 229 4.10 5.25 -4.08
N VAL A 230 3.87 4.77 -5.30
CA VAL A 230 4.82 3.93 -6.05
C VAL A 230 6.12 4.67 -6.32
N ARG A 231 6.05 5.97 -6.70
CA ARG A 231 7.24 6.81 -6.86
C ARG A 231 8.05 6.92 -5.57
N GLY A 232 7.38 7.02 -4.42
CA GLY A 232 8.05 7.00 -3.11
C GLY A 232 8.75 5.69 -2.81
N LEU A 233 8.13 4.54 -3.11
CA LEU A 233 8.73 3.21 -2.94
C LEU A 233 9.98 3.05 -3.81
N MET A 234 9.91 3.44 -5.08
CA MET A 234 11.03 3.35 -6.01
C MET A 234 12.17 4.30 -5.63
N LEU A 235 11.85 5.52 -5.18
CA LEU A 235 12.85 6.46 -4.68
C LEU A 235 13.59 5.89 -3.46
N LEU A 236 12.87 5.31 -2.50
CA LEU A 236 13.52 4.67 -1.35
C LEU A 236 14.42 3.51 -1.79
N ALA A 237 13.97 2.67 -2.72
CA ALA A 237 14.78 1.59 -3.25
C ALA A 237 16.07 2.07 -3.94
N SER A 238 16.03 3.24 -4.60
CA SER A 238 17.18 3.82 -5.31
C SER A 238 18.07 4.70 -4.43
N SER A 239 17.62 5.12 -3.24
CA SER A 239 18.37 6.03 -2.37
C SER A 239 19.49 5.31 -1.63
N ARG A 240 20.74 5.80 -1.73
CA ARG A 240 21.88 5.24 -1.02
C ARG A 240 21.91 5.65 0.45
N GLY A 241 22.45 4.80 1.33
CA GLY A 241 22.65 5.09 2.75
C GLY A 241 21.36 5.27 3.53
N LYS A 242 20.28 4.57 3.13
CA LYS A 242 18.97 4.61 3.77
C LYS A 242 18.57 3.28 4.42
N ASP A 243 19.52 2.40 4.57
CA ASP A 243 19.30 1.08 5.16
C ASP A 243 19.01 1.20 6.66
N GLY A 244 18.07 0.40 7.14
CA GLY A 244 17.61 0.43 8.54
C GLY A 244 16.75 1.64 8.91
N GLU A 245 16.29 2.45 7.93
CA GLU A 245 15.46 3.63 8.20
C GLU A 245 13.98 3.39 7.84
N THR A 246 13.10 4.03 8.63
CA THR A 246 11.67 4.12 8.37
C THR A 246 11.30 5.45 7.72
N PHE A 247 10.30 5.43 6.81
CA PHE A 247 9.85 6.62 6.07
C PHE A 247 8.33 6.61 5.92
N ASN A 248 7.66 7.70 6.27
CA ASN A 248 6.25 7.88 5.99
C ASN A 248 6.02 8.24 4.52
N ILE A 249 5.21 7.46 3.81
CA ILE A 249 4.75 7.77 2.44
C ILE A 249 3.25 8.04 2.48
N GLY A 250 2.85 9.28 2.16
CA GLY A 250 1.45 9.71 2.17
C GLY A 250 1.30 11.18 1.81
N SER A 251 0.05 11.64 1.68
CA SER A 251 -0.22 13.07 1.54
C SER A 251 -0.27 13.74 2.92
N PRO A 252 0.25 14.95 3.08
CA PRO A 252 0.06 15.74 4.30
C PRO A 252 -1.32 16.41 4.36
N ASP A 253 -2.09 16.40 3.27
CA ASP A 253 -3.35 17.11 3.16
C ASP A 253 -4.49 16.28 3.74
N GLU A 254 -5.07 16.74 4.84
CA GLU A 254 -6.21 16.11 5.49
C GLU A 254 -7.54 16.61 4.90
N ILE A 255 -8.49 15.70 4.80
CA ILE A 255 -9.87 15.99 4.41
C ILE A 255 -10.82 15.21 5.31
N THR A 256 -11.98 15.77 5.65
CA THR A 256 -13.03 15.03 6.36
C THR A 256 -13.68 13.99 5.44
N ILE A 257 -14.22 12.92 6.02
CA ILE A 257 -14.92 11.90 5.23
C ILE A 257 -16.18 12.47 4.58
N SER A 258 -16.86 13.42 5.22
CA SER A 258 -17.99 14.14 4.62
C SER A 258 -17.56 14.96 3.40
N MET A 259 -16.46 15.71 3.48
CA MET A 259 -15.93 16.46 2.32
C MET A 259 -15.49 15.53 1.18
N LEU A 260 -14.92 14.37 1.50
CA LEU A 260 -14.57 13.36 0.49
C LEU A 260 -15.83 12.87 -0.25
N ALA A 261 -16.92 12.58 0.48
CA ALA A 261 -18.19 12.16 -0.13
C ALA A 261 -18.72 13.23 -1.11
N GLU A 262 -18.72 14.50 -0.71
CA GLU A 262 -19.15 15.60 -1.57
C GLU A 262 -18.25 15.77 -2.81
N LYS A 263 -16.93 15.64 -2.67
CA LYS A 263 -16.01 15.65 -3.82
C LYS A 263 -16.29 14.51 -4.78
N VAL A 264 -16.47 13.27 -4.28
CA VAL A 264 -16.80 12.12 -5.14
C VAL A 264 -18.11 12.32 -5.88
N LYS A 265 -19.15 12.84 -5.23
CA LYS A 265 -20.44 13.16 -5.88
C LYS A 265 -20.26 14.21 -6.96
N LYS A 266 -19.57 15.32 -6.65
CA LYS A 266 -19.36 16.42 -7.59
C LYS A 266 -18.57 15.97 -8.82
N ILE A 267 -17.42 15.32 -8.63
CA ILE A 267 -16.54 14.85 -9.72
C ILE A 267 -17.22 13.73 -10.53
N GLY A 268 -17.94 12.85 -9.82
CA GLY A 268 -18.68 11.76 -10.44
C GLY A 268 -20.03 12.15 -11.06
N ASP A 269 -20.40 13.44 -11.04
CA ASP A 269 -21.74 13.91 -11.46
C ASP A 269 -22.87 13.04 -10.91
N SER A 270 -22.82 12.75 -9.60
CA SER A 270 -23.76 11.85 -8.94
C SER A 270 -24.75 12.60 -8.08
N ARG A 271 -26.04 12.26 -8.23
CA ARG A 271 -27.15 12.76 -7.39
C ARG A 271 -27.40 11.90 -6.15
N SER A 272 -26.53 10.95 -5.85
CA SER A 272 -26.65 10.08 -4.69
C SER A 272 -26.76 10.87 -3.38
N LYS A 273 -27.62 10.42 -2.49
CA LYS A 273 -27.73 10.99 -1.14
C LYS A 273 -26.58 10.52 -0.27
N THR A 274 -26.27 11.25 0.78
CA THR A 274 -25.35 10.81 1.84
C THR A 274 -26.17 10.18 2.95
N GLN A 275 -25.73 9.02 3.45
CA GLN A 275 -26.37 8.31 4.57
C GLN A 275 -25.32 8.08 5.67
N PHE A 276 -25.65 8.53 6.89
CA PHE A 276 -24.83 8.26 8.06
C PHE A 276 -25.24 6.93 8.68
N VAL A 277 -24.23 6.11 9.01
CA VAL A 277 -24.40 4.80 9.65
C VAL A 277 -23.55 4.75 10.92
N GLU A 278 -23.75 3.73 11.76
CA GLU A 278 -23.00 3.55 12.99
C GLU A 278 -21.48 3.57 12.76
N ALA A 279 -20.76 4.21 13.71
CA ALA A 279 -19.30 4.26 13.66
C ALA A 279 -18.71 2.86 13.89
N ARG A 280 -17.59 2.57 13.23
CA ARG A 280 -16.82 1.37 13.56
C ARG A 280 -16.07 1.56 14.87
N GLU A 281 -16.02 0.51 15.65
CA GLU A 281 -15.10 0.43 16.78
C GLU A 281 -13.64 0.56 16.28
N ASP A 282 -12.80 1.22 17.05
CA ASP A 282 -11.36 1.41 16.77
C ASP A 282 -11.00 2.15 15.46
N ASP A 283 -11.92 2.96 14.89
CA ASP A 283 -11.55 3.80 13.73
C ASP A 283 -10.86 5.09 14.23
N PRO A 284 -9.57 5.32 13.95
CA PRO A 284 -8.84 6.49 14.41
C PRO A 284 -9.52 7.80 14.01
N ARG A 285 -9.51 8.81 14.90
CA ARG A 285 -10.11 10.12 14.63
C ARG A 285 -9.37 10.87 13.53
N ARG A 286 -8.03 10.80 13.54
CA ARG A 286 -7.15 11.47 12.56
C ARG A 286 -6.06 10.51 12.10
N ARG A 287 -5.67 10.63 10.81
CA ARG A 287 -4.55 9.89 10.26
C ARG A 287 -3.86 10.71 9.16
N CYS A 288 -2.76 11.35 9.54
CA CYS A 288 -1.97 12.21 8.67
C CYS A 288 -0.47 12.00 8.94
N PRO A 289 0.37 11.77 7.90
CA PRO A 289 1.81 11.58 8.07
C PRO A 289 2.55 12.89 8.24
N ASP A 290 3.58 12.91 9.06
CA ASP A 290 4.72 13.79 8.82
C ASP A 290 5.58 13.20 7.71
N THR A 291 5.71 13.89 6.59
CA THR A 291 6.47 13.45 5.42
C THR A 291 7.83 14.13 5.29
N SER A 292 8.30 14.80 6.32
CA SER A 292 9.54 15.61 6.30
C SER A 292 10.77 14.80 5.89
N LYS A 293 10.86 13.51 6.30
CA LYS A 293 11.97 12.64 5.89
C LYS A 293 11.96 12.38 4.38
N MET A 294 10.79 12.07 3.80
CA MET A 294 10.64 11.85 2.36
C MET A 294 10.87 13.14 1.57
N ARG A 295 10.44 14.30 2.09
CA ARG A 295 10.69 15.61 1.45
C ARG A 295 12.19 15.90 1.35
N ARG A 296 12.99 15.56 2.36
CA ARG A 296 14.45 15.69 2.31
C ARG A 296 15.12 14.81 1.22
N LEU A 297 14.43 13.76 0.78
CA LEU A 297 14.84 12.93 -0.36
C LEU A 297 14.30 13.46 -1.70
N GLY A 298 13.65 14.62 -1.72
CA GLY A 298 13.05 15.19 -2.93
C GLY A 298 11.69 14.58 -3.31
N TRP A 299 11.05 13.83 -2.40
CA TRP A 299 9.72 13.28 -2.63
C TRP A 299 8.63 14.13 -1.97
N GLY A 300 7.53 14.27 -2.66
CA GLY A 300 6.25 14.76 -2.17
C GLY A 300 5.13 14.33 -3.13
N PRO A 301 3.86 14.26 -2.71
CA PRO A 301 2.76 13.96 -3.62
C PRO A 301 2.69 15.04 -4.73
N ARG A 302 2.47 14.60 -5.97
CA ARG A 302 2.34 15.47 -7.15
C ARG A 302 0.91 15.55 -7.64
N THR A 303 0.12 14.50 -7.38
CA THR A 303 -1.27 14.39 -7.84
C THR A 303 -2.21 14.99 -6.80
N LYS A 304 -2.97 16.01 -7.18
CA LYS A 304 -4.02 16.58 -6.33
C LYS A 304 -5.15 15.56 -6.13
N LEU A 305 -5.85 15.66 -4.99
CA LEU A 305 -6.93 14.73 -4.64
C LEU A 305 -8.00 14.67 -5.74
N ASP A 306 -8.41 15.81 -6.28
CA ASP A 306 -9.47 15.88 -7.29
C ASP A 306 -9.03 15.16 -8.60
N GLU A 307 -7.82 15.40 -9.07
CA GLU A 307 -7.24 14.73 -10.26
C GLU A 307 -7.17 13.20 -10.08
N GLY A 308 -6.74 12.77 -8.90
CA GLY A 308 -6.68 11.33 -8.58
C GLY A 308 -8.07 10.70 -8.46
N LEU A 309 -9.07 11.43 -7.93
CA LEU A 309 -10.46 10.98 -7.89
C LEU A 309 -11.05 10.88 -9.29
N GLU A 310 -10.83 11.85 -10.17
CA GLU A 310 -11.26 11.82 -11.58
C GLU A 310 -10.73 10.57 -12.29
N SER A 311 -9.41 10.33 -12.20
CA SER A 311 -8.78 9.15 -12.78
C SER A 311 -9.35 7.84 -12.21
N THR A 312 -9.61 7.79 -10.90
CA THR A 312 -10.14 6.59 -10.25
C THR A 312 -11.60 6.33 -10.64
N ILE A 313 -12.43 7.39 -10.72
CA ILE A 313 -13.83 7.30 -11.17
C ILE A 313 -13.89 6.83 -12.63
N ALA A 314 -13.06 7.39 -13.51
CA ALA A 314 -12.98 6.99 -14.92
C ALA A 314 -12.63 5.48 -15.05
N TYR A 315 -11.66 5.00 -14.27
CA TYR A 315 -11.31 3.57 -14.24
C TYR A 315 -12.50 2.68 -13.87
N PHE A 316 -13.22 3.02 -12.80
CA PHE A 316 -14.38 2.21 -12.37
C PHE A 316 -15.58 2.30 -13.31
N ARG A 317 -15.75 3.39 -14.05
CA ARG A 317 -16.75 3.50 -15.12
C ARG A 317 -16.39 2.61 -16.31
N GLY A 318 -15.11 2.60 -16.73
CA GLY A 318 -14.63 1.76 -17.83
C GLY A 318 -14.70 0.27 -17.52
N ALA A 319 -14.41 -0.14 -16.29
CA ALA A 319 -14.48 -1.54 -15.86
C ALA A 319 -15.90 -2.14 -15.83
N ARG A 320 -16.96 -1.33 -15.93
CA ARG A 320 -18.36 -1.79 -16.04
C ARG A 320 -18.75 -2.24 -17.45
N HIS A 321 -17.99 -1.87 -18.46
CA HIS A 321 -18.29 -2.15 -19.87
C HIS A 321 -17.39 -3.24 -20.46
N SER A 322 -16.52 -3.82 -19.65
CA SER A 322 -15.64 -4.95 -19.99
C SER A 322 -15.96 -6.20 -19.15
#